data_e650d556837a4c398884a8eb81a4c518
#
_entry.id   e650d556837a4c398884a8eb81a4c518
#
_cell.length_a   1.000
_cell.length_b   1.000
_cell.length_c   1.000
_cell.angle_alpha   90.00
_cell.angle_beta   90.00
_cell.angle_gamma   90.00
#
_symmetry.space_group_name_H-M   'P 1'
#
loop_
_entity.id
_entity.type
_entity.pdbx_description
1 polymer ?
#
loop_
_entity_poly.entity_id
_entity_poly.type
_entity_poly.pdbx_seq_one_letter_code
_entity_poly.pdbx_strand_id
1 'polypeptide(L)'
;MKIKNVAIKIFRGYSDEINSDFEDLTAFVGKNDIGKSTILEALDIFFNDGKGVTKLDKADLNVESKARQETDISIRICFTDLPEKIVIDATNETSLSAEYLLNSDGLLEVVKRYPNAGTPKVFICAMHPTNPECADLLSKKDSDLKKIIETRDIPCEDKTRNAAMRTAIWSYYGDDLQVNSVELDVTCLLYTSP
;
A
#
# COMPACT_ATOMS: atom_id res chain seq x y z
N MET A 1 -14.19 1.50 -6.11
CA MET A 1 -12.89 2.07 -5.72
C MET A 1 -12.50 3.14 -6.72
N LYS A 2 -12.19 4.36 -6.24
CA LYS A 2 -11.80 5.51 -7.06
C LYS A 2 -10.46 6.07 -6.58
N ILE A 3 -9.69 6.68 -7.48
CA ILE A 3 -8.49 7.44 -7.11
C ILE A 3 -8.92 8.75 -6.47
N LYS A 4 -8.37 9.06 -5.29
CA LYS A 4 -8.60 10.33 -4.59
C LYS A 4 -7.42 11.28 -4.74
N ASN A 5 -6.21 10.76 -4.65
CA ASN A 5 -4.97 11.54 -4.76
C ASN A 5 -3.86 10.70 -5.39
N VAL A 6 -2.98 11.35 -6.14
CA VAL A 6 -1.76 10.78 -6.70
C VAL A 6 -0.59 11.66 -6.33
N ALA A 7 0.44 11.08 -5.74
CA ALA A 7 1.71 11.74 -5.47
C ALA A 7 2.84 11.06 -6.24
N ILE A 8 3.73 11.86 -6.83
CA ILE A 8 4.84 11.38 -7.66
C ILE A 8 6.11 12.06 -7.22
N LYS A 9 7.20 11.29 -7.08
CA LYS A 9 8.52 11.80 -6.70
C LYS A 9 9.62 11.12 -7.52
N ILE A 10 10.67 11.89 -7.86
CA ILE A 10 11.88 11.41 -8.57
C ILE A 10 11.55 10.84 -9.96
N PHE A 11 10.53 11.34 -10.61
CA PHE A 11 10.07 10.85 -11.90
C PHE A 11 10.11 11.98 -12.95
N ARG A 12 10.92 11.82 -13.99
CA ARG A 12 11.10 12.76 -15.10
C ARG A 12 11.39 14.20 -14.63
N GLY A 13 10.46 15.14 -14.86
CA GLY A 13 10.59 16.54 -14.45
C GLY A 13 10.39 16.79 -12.93
N TYR A 14 9.99 15.81 -12.17
CA TYR A 14 9.67 15.97 -10.76
C TYR A 14 10.78 15.39 -9.86
N SER A 15 11.59 16.27 -9.27
CA SER A 15 12.59 15.91 -8.25
C SER A 15 11.94 15.73 -6.87
N ASP A 16 11.09 16.68 -6.52
CA ASP A 16 10.34 16.66 -5.27
C ASP A 16 8.93 16.07 -5.46
N GLU A 17 8.29 15.73 -4.34
CA GLU A 17 6.96 15.17 -4.40
C GLU A 17 5.94 16.20 -4.88
N ILE A 18 5.20 15.85 -5.92
CA ILE A 18 4.02 16.58 -6.37
C ILE A 18 2.78 15.80 -6.05
N ASN A 19 1.71 16.51 -5.69
CA ASN A 19 0.41 15.93 -5.38
C ASN A 19 -0.65 16.42 -6.37
N SER A 20 -1.54 15.53 -6.78
CA SER A 20 -2.66 15.82 -7.65
C SER A 20 -3.91 15.15 -7.10
N ASP A 21 -4.93 15.95 -6.79
CA ASP A 21 -6.23 15.45 -6.36
C ASP A 21 -7.08 15.05 -7.56
N PHE A 22 -7.88 14.02 -7.37
CA PHE A 22 -8.79 13.48 -8.35
C PHE A 22 -10.23 13.54 -7.83
N GLU A 23 -11.14 13.93 -8.70
CA GLU A 23 -12.58 13.94 -8.48
C GLU A 23 -13.25 13.06 -9.52
N ASP A 24 -14.59 13.03 -9.56
CA ASP A 24 -15.35 12.24 -10.53
C ASP A 24 -15.00 12.60 -12.00
N LEU A 25 -14.62 13.86 -12.22
CA LEU A 25 -14.08 14.34 -13.49
C LEU A 25 -12.87 15.24 -13.19
N THR A 26 -11.69 14.82 -13.62
CA THR A 26 -10.46 15.59 -13.48
C THR A 26 -9.87 15.89 -14.87
N ALA A 27 -9.65 17.15 -15.17
CA ALA A 27 -9.06 17.60 -16.42
C ALA A 27 -7.71 18.29 -16.17
N PHE A 28 -6.65 17.80 -16.81
CA PHE A 28 -5.31 18.42 -16.77
C PHE A 28 -5.21 19.44 -17.89
N VAL A 29 -5.17 20.74 -17.54
CA VAL A 29 -5.10 21.86 -18.47
C VAL A 29 -3.78 22.59 -18.31
N GLY A 30 -3.15 22.99 -19.41
CA GLY A 30 -1.88 23.75 -19.39
C GLY A 30 -1.08 23.57 -20.68
N LYS A 31 0.06 24.25 -20.80
CA LYS A 31 1.01 24.09 -21.93
C LYS A 31 1.59 22.68 -21.95
N ASN A 32 2.00 22.21 -23.13
CA ASN A 32 2.44 20.80 -23.30
C ASN A 32 3.68 20.41 -22.47
N ASP A 33 4.46 21.37 -22.02
CA ASP A 33 5.74 21.14 -21.32
C ASP A 33 5.59 21.00 -19.79
N ILE A 34 4.37 21.05 -19.24
CA ILE A 34 4.12 21.15 -17.78
C ILE A 34 3.80 19.78 -17.12
N GLY A 35 4.26 18.70 -17.70
CA GLY A 35 4.16 17.38 -17.03
C GLY A 35 2.76 16.75 -16.92
N LYS A 36 1.74 17.28 -17.63
CA LYS A 36 0.37 16.69 -17.63
C LYS A 36 0.37 15.23 -18.02
N SER A 37 1.04 14.88 -19.10
CA SER A 37 1.18 13.49 -19.56
C SER A 37 1.92 12.63 -18.54
N THR A 38 2.85 13.21 -17.80
CA THR A 38 3.65 12.51 -16.79
C THR A 38 2.81 11.91 -15.67
N ILE A 39 1.71 12.58 -15.26
CA ILE A 39 0.78 12.04 -14.25
C ILE A 39 0.05 10.82 -14.81
N LEU A 40 -0.45 10.88 -16.04
CA LEU A 40 -1.14 9.76 -16.68
C LEU A 40 -0.20 8.57 -16.93
N GLU A 41 1.04 8.85 -17.32
CA GLU A 41 2.07 7.84 -17.50
C GLU A 41 2.50 7.21 -16.16
N ALA A 42 2.57 8.00 -15.08
CA ALA A 42 2.80 7.46 -13.75
C ALA A 42 1.67 6.53 -13.28
N LEU A 43 0.42 6.85 -13.61
CA LEU A 43 -0.72 5.96 -13.37
C LEU A 43 -0.59 4.66 -14.16
N ASP A 44 -0.24 4.73 -15.45
CA ASP A 44 -0.02 3.53 -16.27
C ASP A 44 1.11 2.66 -15.69
N ILE A 45 2.22 3.28 -15.29
CA ILE A 45 3.34 2.59 -14.63
C ILE A 45 2.88 1.94 -13.32
N PHE A 46 2.11 2.66 -12.51
CA PHE A 46 1.64 2.12 -11.22
C PHE A 46 0.74 0.91 -11.40
N PHE A 47 -0.24 0.97 -12.30
CA PHE A 47 -1.20 -0.14 -12.48
C PHE A 47 -0.63 -1.33 -13.26
N ASN A 48 0.39 -1.11 -14.07
CA ASN A 48 0.99 -2.14 -14.92
C ASN A 48 2.45 -2.50 -14.55
N ASP A 49 2.93 -2.09 -13.38
CA ASP A 49 4.29 -2.34 -12.87
C ASP A 49 5.40 -1.92 -13.86
N GLY A 50 5.18 -0.82 -14.59
CA GLY A 50 6.10 -0.33 -15.61
C GLY A 50 6.18 -1.19 -16.87
N LYS A 51 5.23 -2.11 -17.07
CA LYS A 51 5.14 -3.02 -18.24
C LYS A 51 3.95 -2.71 -19.16
N GLY A 52 3.24 -1.61 -18.88
CA GLY A 52 2.09 -1.14 -19.65
C GLY A 52 2.47 -0.49 -20.97
N VAL A 53 1.67 0.48 -21.39
CA VAL A 53 1.95 1.33 -22.57
C VAL A 53 3.22 2.15 -22.32
N THR A 54 3.35 2.69 -21.12
CA THR A 54 4.56 3.37 -20.65
C THR A 54 5.49 2.37 -19.99
N LYS A 55 6.64 2.15 -20.62
CA LYS A 55 7.70 1.31 -20.04
C LYS A 55 8.60 2.18 -19.18
N LEU A 56 8.78 1.77 -17.94
CA LEU A 56 9.69 2.46 -17.02
C LEU A 56 11.13 2.07 -17.30
N ASP A 57 12.01 3.06 -17.45
CA ASP A 57 13.45 2.85 -17.60
C ASP A 57 14.28 3.90 -16.83
N LYS A 58 15.61 3.76 -16.89
CA LYS A 58 16.55 4.67 -16.18
C LYS A 58 16.55 6.10 -16.70
N ALA A 59 16.02 6.35 -17.89
CA ALA A 59 15.89 7.71 -18.44
C ALA A 59 14.73 8.47 -17.76
N ASP A 60 13.79 7.76 -17.15
CA ASP A 60 12.67 8.34 -16.39
C ASP A 60 13.09 8.86 -15.00
N LEU A 61 14.29 8.52 -14.52
CA LEU A 61 14.83 9.07 -13.29
C LEU A 61 15.11 10.58 -13.45
N ASN A 62 14.63 11.38 -12.49
CA ASN A 62 14.91 12.80 -12.46
C ASN A 62 16.42 13.08 -12.42
N VAL A 63 16.90 14.00 -13.25
CA VAL A 63 18.34 14.28 -13.42
C VAL A 63 18.96 14.87 -12.15
N GLU A 64 18.26 15.80 -11.48
CA GLU A 64 18.74 16.43 -10.25
C GLU A 64 18.78 15.43 -9.10
N SER A 65 17.73 14.59 -8.95
CA SER A 65 17.68 13.54 -7.94
C SER A 65 18.78 12.51 -8.15
N LYS A 66 19.05 12.12 -9.40
CA LYS A 66 20.15 11.24 -9.75
C LYS A 66 21.51 11.82 -9.37
N ALA A 67 21.72 13.13 -9.54
CA ALA A 67 22.93 13.80 -9.11
C ALA A 67 23.10 13.78 -7.58
N ARG A 68 22.01 13.74 -6.81
CA ARG A 68 21.99 13.56 -5.35
C ARG A 68 22.03 12.09 -4.91
N GLN A 69 22.18 11.15 -5.83
CA GLN A 69 22.12 9.69 -5.59
C GLN A 69 20.76 9.20 -5.08
N GLU A 70 19.69 9.95 -5.31
CA GLU A 70 18.32 9.56 -5.05
C GLU A 70 17.77 8.92 -6.32
N THR A 71 17.57 7.60 -6.31
CA THR A 71 17.20 6.83 -7.50
C THR A 71 15.91 6.03 -7.36
N ASP A 72 15.17 6.24 -6.29
CA ASP A 72 13.93 5.53 -6.01
C ASP A 72 12.73 6.34 -6.49
N ILE A 73 12.26 6.06 -7.71
CA ILE A 73 10.99 6.63 -8.19
C ILE A 73 9.88 6.18 -7.26
N SER A 74 9.10 7.11 -6.73
CA SER A 74 7.95 6.83 -5.86
C SER A 74 6.66 7.32 -6.50
N ILE A 75 5.69 6.42 -6.60
CA ILE A 75 4.32 6.72 -7.02
C ILE A 75 3.40 6.24 -5.90
N ARG A 76 2.64 7.18 -5.33
CA ARG A 76 1.68 6.94 -4.25
C ARG A 76 0.28 7.26 -4.74
N ILE A 77 -0.67 6.38 -4.46
CA ILE A 77 -2.08 6.59 -4.78
C ILE A 77 -2.93 6.33 -3.55
N CYS A 78 -3.80 7.30 -3.24
CA CYS A 78 -4.85 7.16 -2.25
C CYS A 78 -6.17 6.81 -2.95
N PHE A 79 -6.85 5.78 -2.45
CA PHE A 79 -8.12 5.28 -2.99
C PHE A 79 -9.26 5.52 -2.02
N THR A 80 -10.40 5.90 -2.56
CA THR A 80 -11.71 6.00 -1.89
C THR A 80 -12.74 5.06 -2.54
N ASP A 81 -13.98 5.06 -2.06
CA ASP A 81 -15.05 4.14 -2.49
C ASP A 81 -14.57 2.68 -2.46
N LEU A 82 -14.00 2.31 -1.32
CA LEU A 82 -13.36 1.02 -1.11
C LEU A 82 -14.42 -0.10 -1.04
N PRO A 83 -14.08 -1.33 -1.47
CA PRO A 83 -14.97 -2.47 -1.31
C PRO A 83 -15.18 -2.78 0.18
N GLU A 84 -16.41 -3.16 0.54
CA GLU A 84 -16.73 -3.55 1.92
C GLU A 84 -15.97 -4.82 2.34
N LYS A 85 -15.69 -5.69 1.37
CA LYS A 85 -15.02 -6.97 1.59
C LYS A 85 -13.84 -7.15 0.65
N ILE A 86 -12.78 -7.69 1.18
CA ILE A 86 -11.56 -8.08 0.47
C ILE A 86 -11.16 -9.51 0.87
N VAL A 87 -10.32 -10.13 0.07
CA VAL A 87 -9.69 -11.42 0.38
C VAL A 87 -8.19 -11.20 0.44
N ILE A 88 -7.61 -11.38 1.63
CA ILE A 88 -6.15 -11.32 1.84
C ILE A 88 -5.58 -12.73 1.84
N ASP A 89 -6.27 -13.65 2.49
CA ASP A 89 -5.92 -15.07 2.55
C ASP A 89 -6.82 -15.87 1.60
N ALA A 90 -6.33 -16.90 0.98
CA ALA A 90 -6.92 -17.64 -0.14
C ALA A 90 -8.39 -18.08 0.00
N THR A 91 -9.01 -17.97 1.18
CA THR A 91 -10.35 -18.52 1.42
C THR A 91 -11.33 -17.63 2.19
N ASN A 92 -10.89 -16.49 2.74
CA ASN A 92 -11.70 -15.76 3.72
C ASN A 92 -11.85 -14.29 3.41
N GLU A 93 -13.10 -13.83 3.41
CA GLU A 93 -13.44 -12.42 3.32
C GLU A 93 -13.11 -11.69 4.63
N THR A 94 -12.56 -10.50 4.51
CA THR A 94 -12.30 -9.54 5.59
C THR A 94 -12.55 -8.11 5.06
N SER A 95 -12.19 -7.09 5.81
CA SER A 95 -12.25 -5.70 5.34
C SER A 95 -10.91 -4.99 5.58
N LEU A 96 -10.63 -3.96 4.79
CA LEU A 96 -9.42 -3.15 4.96
C LEU A 96 -9.33 -2.53 6.36
N SER A 97 -10.46 -2.10 6.93
CA SER A 97 -10.53 -1.54 8.29
C SER A 97 -10.27 -2.59 9.37
N ALA A 98 -10.82 -3.79 9.24
CA ALA A 98 -10.61 -4.89 10.19
C ALA A 98 -9.15 -5.37 10.21
N GLU A 99 -8.43 -5.20 9.11
CA GLU A 99 -7.02 -5.56 8.97
C GLU A 99 -6.06 -4.39 9.24
N TYR A 100 -6.57 -3.23 9.69
CA TYR A 100 -5.76 -2.03 9.95
C TYR A 100 -4.94 -1.60 8.72
N LEU A 101 -5.54 -1.57 7.53
CA LEU A 101 -4.90 -1.23 6.26
C LEU A 101 -5.35 0.12 5.69
N LEU A 102 -6.02 0.94 6.48
CA LEU A 102 -6.42 2.31 6.11
C LEU A 102 -5.54 3.34 6.80
N ASN A 103 -5.30 4.46 6.12
CA ASN A 103 -4.61 5.60 6.71
C ASN A 103 -5.54 6.38 7.67
N SER A 104 -5.05 7.48 8.27
CA SER A 104 -5.80 8.32 9.21
C SER A 104 -7.08 8.92 8.63
N ASP A 105 -7.17 9.06 7.31
CA ASP A 105 -8.31 9.62 6.60
C ASP A 105 -9.31 8.54 6.13
N GLY A 106 -9.08 7.28 6.50
CA GLY A 106 -9.89 6.15 6.11
C GLY A 106 -9.73 5.75 4.63
N LEU A 107 -8.64 6.14 3.99
CA LEU A 107 -8.31 5.81 2.61
C LEU A 107 -7.34 4.64 2.56
N LEU A 108 -7.39 3.87 1.47
CA LEU A 108 -6.32 2.92 1.15
C LEU A 108 -5.20 3.68 0.43
N GLU A 109 -4.05 3.78 1.08
CA GLU A 109 -2.88 4.48 0.56
C GLU A 109 -1.80 3.45 0.16
N VAL A 110 -1.55 3.35 -1.14
CA VAL A 110 -0.58 2.41 -1.71
C VAL A 110 0.58 3.18 -2.32
N VAL A 111 1.80 2.79 -1.95
CA VAL A 111 3.05 3.35 -2.49
C VAL A 111 3.79 2.26 -3.26
N LYS A 112 4.13 2.55 -4.50
CA LYS A 112 5.07 1.74 -5.28
C LYS A 112 6.38 2.51 -5.45
N ARG A 113 7.48 1.89 -4.98
CA ARG A 113 8.83 2.41 -5.18
C ARG A 113 9.57 1.55 -6.19
N TYR A 114 10.18 2.22 -7.15
CA TYR A 114 10.93 1.60 -8.25
C TYR A 114 12.42 1.93 -8.11
N PRO A 115 13.20 1.14 -7.34
CA PRO A 115 14.62 1.38 -7.16
C PRO A 115 15.36 1.32 -8.50
N ASN A 116 16.07 2.39 -8.84
CA ASN A 116 16.76 2.52 -10.13
C ASN A 116 15.87 2.24 -11.35
N ALA A 117 14.59 2.63 -11.30
CA ALA A 117 13.58 2.32 -12.30
C ALA A 117 13.42 0.80 -12.56
N GLY A 118 13.67 -0.01 -11.57
CA GLY A 118 13.57 -1.47 -11.62
C GLY A 118 12.22 -2.01 -11.15
N THR A 119 12.23 -3.25 -10.63
CA THR A 119 11.03 -3.91 -10.10
C THR A 119 10.47 -3.16 -8.89
N PRO A 120 9.17 -2.90 -8.84
CA PRO A 120 8.58 -2.17 -7.74
C PRO A 120 8.60 -2.96 -6.42
N LYS A 121 8.78 -2.21 -5.33
CA LYS A 121 8.40 -2.64 -3.97
C LYS A 121 7.09 -1.97 -3.65
N VAL A 122 6.16 -2.71 -3.07
CA VAL A 122 4.80 -2.24 -2.79
C VAL A 122 4.60 -2.10 -1.28
N PHE A 123 4.08 -0.95 -0.87
CA PHE A 123 3.82 -0.62 0.51
C PHE A 123 2.38 -0.12 0.67
N ILE A 124 1.81 -0.35 1.84
CA ILE A 124 0.56 0.27 2.29
C ILE A 124 0.89 1.19 3.47
N CYS A 125 0.55 2.48 3.34
CA CYS A 125 0.64 3.42 4.45
C CYS A 125 -0.68 3.38 5.22
N ALA A 126 -0.63 2.93 6.48
CA ALA A 126 -1.84 2.68 7.26
C ALA A 126 -1.66 2.99 8.75
N MET A 127 -2.77 3.21 9.43
CA MET A 127 -2.85 3.18 10.88
C MET A 127 -2.88 1.72 11.33
N HIS A 128 -1.74 1.19 11.72
CA HIS A 128 -1.54 -0.24 12.00
C HIS A 128 -1.00 -0.47 13.41
N PRO A 129 -1.33 -1.61 14.05
CA PRO A 129 -0.72 -1.99 15.33
C PRO A 129 0.80 -2.05 15.23
N THR A 130 1.49 -1.45 16.20
CA THR A 130 2.96 -1.41 16.25
C THR A 130 3.54 -2.15 17.46
N ASN A 131 2.69 -2.68 18.34
CA ASN A 131 3.13 -3.54 19.42
C ASN A 131 3.81 -4.80 18.82
N PRO A 132 5.09 -5.08 19.17
CA PRO A 132 5.87 -6.18 18.59
C PRO A 132 5.20 -7.56 18.68
N GLU A 133 4.31 -7.75 19.64
CA GLU A 133 3.59 -9.00 19.86
C GLU A 133 2.47 -9.26 18.83
N CYS A 134 2.00 -8.20 18.15
CA CYS A 134 0.86 -8.30 17.23
C CYS A 134 0.96 -7.41 15.98
N ALA A 135 2.11 -6.75 15.73
CA ALA A 135 2.32 -5.88 14.58
C ALA A 135 2.43 -6.65 13.26
N ASP A 136 2.91 -7.89 13.28
CA ASP A 136 3.24 -8.66 12.08
C ASP A 136 2.23 -9.77 11.73
N LEU A 137 1.01 -9.69 12.26
CA LEU A 137 0.01 -10.77 12.11
C LEU A 137 -0.40 -11.02 10.65
N LEU A 138 -0.33 -10.01 9.78
CA LEU A 138 -0.63 -10.15 8.35
C LEU A 138 0.35 -11.08 7.61
N SER A 139 1.58 -11.18 8.10
CA SER A 139 2.63 -12.02 7.52
C SER A 139 2.70 -13.43 8.14
N LYS A 140 1.98 -13.67 9.24
CA LYS A 140 1.99 -14.94 9.95
C LYS A 140 1.16 -16.01 9.22
N LYS A 141 1.67 -17.24 9.25
CA LYS A 141 0.94 -18.41 8.77
C LYS A 141 -0.15 -18.83 9.77
N ASP A 142 -1.13 -19.57 9.28
CA ASP A 142 -2.21 -20.16 10.06
C ASP A 142 -1.70 -20.87 11.35
N SER A 143 -0.64 -21.67 11.22
CA SER A 143 -0.03 -22.38 12.36
C SER A 143 0.51 -21.44 13.43
N ASP A 144 1.07 -20.29 13.03
CA ASP A 144 1.65 -19.33 13.96
C ASP A 144 0.56 -18.54 14.69
N LEU A 145 -0.50 -18.16 13.98
CA LEU A 145 -1.69 -17.52 14.56
C LEU A 145 -2.35 -18.44 15.60
N LYS A 146 -2.55 -19.73 15.28
CA LYS A 146 -3.09 -20.74 16.21
C LYS A 146 -2.22 -20.86 17.45
N LYS A 147 -0.91 -20.92 17.29
CA LYS A 147 0.04 -21.02 18.43
C LYS A 147 -0.06 -19.81 19.35
N ILE A 148 -0.21 -18.58 18.82
CA ILE A 148 -0.39 -17.37 19.63
C ILE A 148 -1.69 -17.48 20.45
N ILE A 149 -2.80 -17.86 19.80
CA ILE A 149 -4.11 -18.01 20.43
C ILE A 149 -4.05 -19.04 21.56
N GLU A 150 -3.44 -20.20 21.31
CA GLU A 150 -3.33 -21.26 22.31
C GLU A 150 -2.40 -20.90 23.47
N THR A 151 -1.24 -20.31 23.17
CA THR A 151 -0.25 -19.95 24.20
C THR A 151 -0.76 -18.88 25.16
N ARG A 152 -1.61 -17.96 24.66
CA ARG A 152 -2.15 -16.83 25.45
C ARG A 152 -3.61 -17.05 25.89
N ASP A 153 -4.19 -18.21 25.60
CA ASP A 153 -5.57 -18.56 25.89
C ASP A 153 -6.58 -17.50 25.39
N ILE A 154 -6.38 -17.04 24.13
CA ILE A 154 -7.21 -16.00 23.52
C ILE A 154 -8.54 -16.60 23.05
N PRO A 155 -9.71 -16.06 23.45
CA PRO A 155 -11.00 -16.47 22.91
C PRO A 155 -11.06 -16.20 21.40
N CYS A 156 -11.31 -17.24 20.60
CA CYS A 156 -11.46 -17.14 19.16
C CYS A 156 -12.56 -18.08 18.70
N GLU A 157 -13.62 -17.54 18.08
CA GLU A 157 -14.79 -18.29 17.66
C GLU A 157 -14.48 -19.22 16.48
N ASP A 158 -13.60 -18.79 15.57
CA ASP A 158 -13.26 -19.55 14.36
C ASP A 158 -11.74 -19.57 14.11
N LYS A 159 -11.10 -20.64 14.55
CA LYS A 159 -9.66 -20.89 14.37
C LYS A 159 -9.30 -21.45 12.99
N THR A 160 -10.27 -21.56 12.08
CA THR A 160 -10.03 -21.98 10.69
C THR A 160 -9.80 -20.81 9.75
N ARG A 161 -10.08 -19.58 10.21
CA ARG A 161 -10.00 -18.35 9.44
C ARG A 161 -8.91 -17.43 9.99
N ASN A 162 -7.88 -17.14 9.19
CA ASN A 162 -6.79 -16.26 9.59
C ASN A 162 -7.29 -14.87 10.00
N ALA A 163 -8.25 -14.29 9.25
CA ALA A 163 -8.84 -13.00 9.60
C ALA A 163 -9.50 -13.00 10.97
N ALA A 164 -10.25 -14.06 11.33
CA ALA A 164 -10.88 -14.19 12.65
C ALA A 164 -9.83 -14.32 13.76
N MET A 165 -8.77 -15.08 13.51
CA MET A 165 -7.67 -15.23 14.47
C MET A 165 -6.91 -13.90 14.67
N ARG A 166 -6.61 -13.15 13.60
CA ARG A 166 -5.99 -11.83 13.71
C ARG A 166 -6.86 -10.85 14.50
N THR A 167 -8.15 -10.80 14.18
CA THR A 167 -9.11 -9.96 14.92
C THR A 167 -9.15 -10.33 16.41
N ALA A 168 -9.18 -11.62 16.74
CA ALA A 168 -9.17 -12.08 18.14
C ALA A 168 -7.89 -11.66 18.87
N ILE A 169 -6.72 -11.80 18.22
CA ILE A 169 -5.44 -11.40 18.79
C ILE A 169 -5.40 -9.88 19.01
N TRP A 170 -5.77 -9.07 18.00
CA TRP A 170 -5.80 -7.62 18.16
C TRP A 170 -6.79 -7.17 19.25
N SER A 171 -7.97 -7.80 19.33
CA SER A 171 -8.94 -7.51 20.40
C SER A 171 -8.41 -7.84 21.78
N TYR A 172 -7.60 -8.88 21.92
CA TYR A 172 -6.96 -9.25 23.17
C TYR A 172 -5.98 -8.19 23.67
N TYR A 173 -5.22 -7.55 22.77
CA TYR A 173 -4.31 -6.47 23.14
C TYR A 173 -5.03 -5.13 23.39
N GLY A 174 -6.21 -4.91 22.80
CA GLY A 174 -7.01 -3.70 23.07
C GLY A 174 -6.22 -2.40 22.98
N ASP A 175 -6.12 -1.65 24.08
CA ASP A 175 -5.39 -0.38 24.14
C ASP A 175 -3.86 -0.56 23.98
N ASP A 176 -3.33 -1.75 24.25
CA ASP A 176 -1.90 -2.06 24.09
C ASP A 176 -1.50 -2.29 22.61
N LEU A 177 -2.39 -2.19 21.65
CA LEU A 177 -2.09 -2.29 20.22
C LEU A 177 -1.07 -1.25 19.74
N GLN A 178 -1.08 -0.05 20.34
CA GLN A 178 -0.23 1.07 19.93
C GLN A 178 -0.37 1.36 18.44
N VAL A 179 -1.59 1.70 18.00
CA VAL A 179 -1.86 1.98 16.58
C VAL A 179 -1.19 3.28 16.15
N ASN A 180 -0.29 3.19 15.16
CA ASN A 180 0.45 4.31 14.62
C ASN A 180 0.45 4.29 13.09
N SER A 181 0.78 5.43 12.48
CA SER A 181 1.01 5.50 11.04
C SER A 181 2.31 4.77 10.70
N VAL A 182 2.19 3.73 9.88
CA VAL A 182 3.31 2.90 9.43
C VAL A 182 3.23 2.61 7.95
N GLU A 183 4.35 2.25 7.37
CA GLU A 183 4.47 1.77 6.01
C GLU A 183 4.72 0.26 6.04
N LEU A 184 3.73 -0.52 5.60
CA LEU A 184 3.77 -1.98 5.58
C LEU A 184 4.29 -2.46 4.23
N ASP A 185 5.37 -3.22 4.22
CA ASP A 185 5.84 -3.90 3.00
C ASP A 185 4.90 -5.07 2.68
N VAL A 186 4.13 -4.91 1.62
CA VAL A 186 3.19 -5.92 1.13
C VAL A 186 3.65 -6.56 -0.19
N THR A 187 4.89 -6.32 -0.59
CA THR A 187 5.46 -6.85 -1.84
C THR A 187 5.31 -8.37 -1.91
N CYS A 188 5.60 -9.06 -0.82
CA CYS A 188 5.48 -10.52 -0.75
C CYS A 188 4.03 -11.01 -0.75
N LEU A 189 3.08 -10.26 -0.20
CA LEU A 189 1.68 -10.67 -0.10
C LEU A 189 0.99 -10.67 -1.48
N LEU A 190 1.39 -9.76 -2.37
CA LEU A 190 0.79 -9.63 -3.70
C LEU A 190 1.25 -10.73 -4.69
N TYR A 191 2.36 -11.39 -4.41
CA TYR A 191 2.92 -12.44 -5.27
C TYR A 191 2.64 -13.86 -4.79
N THR A 192 1.95 -14.04 -3.66
CA THR A 192 1.63 -15.35 -3.09
C THR A 192 0.22 -15.84 -3.40
N SER A 193 -0.56 -15.07 -4.16
CA SER A 193 -1.84 -15.56 -4.70
C SER A 193 -1.58 -16.47 -5.89
N PRO A 194 -2.07 -17.72 -5.89
CA PRO A 194 -1.93 -18.66 -7.00
C PRO A 194 -2.70 -18.21 -8.24
#